data_22be9a519caaf087c05da94e192dd169
#
_entry.id   22be9a519caaf087c05da94e192dd169
#
_cell.length_a   1.000
_cell.length_b   1.000
_cell.length_c   1.000
_cell.angle_alpha   90.00
_cell.angle_beta   90.00
_cell.angle_gamma   90.00
#
_symmetry.space_group_name_H-M   'P 1'
#
loop_
_entity.id
_entity.type
_entity.pdbx_description
1 polymer ?
#
loop_
_entity_poly.entity_id
_entity_poly.type
_entity_poly.pdbx_seq_one_letter_code
_entity_poly.pdbx_strand_id
1 'polypeptide(L)'
;QVTVFERDDRIGGLLMYGIPNMKLEKWVIDRKVDIMKEEGVEFVTGVNVGKDVKAAKLLKDYDRVILACGAKNPRDIKTPGRDAKGIYFAVDFLKATTKSLLDSDLKDNNYISAKGKKVVIIGGGDTGNDCVGTCIRHGAASVTQLEMMPKAPDTRAEDNPWPEWPKVCKTDY
;
A
#
# COMPACT_ATOMS: atom_id res chain seq x y z
N GLN A 1 -12.69 -26.13 4.93
CA GLN A 1 -13.08 -25.04 4.03
C GLN A 1 -12.65 -23.69 4.60
N VAL A 2 -12.18 -22.78 3.77
CA VAL A 2 -11.72 -21.44 4.17
C VAL A 2 -12.53 -20.40 3.41
N THR A 3 -13.05 -19.41 4.15
CA THR A 3 -13.68 -18.21 3.57
C THR A 3 -12.91 -16.97 3.99
N VAL A 4 -12.54 -16.13 3.05
CA VAL A 4 -11.82 -14.86 3.27
C VAL A 4 -12.77 -13.71 3.00
N PHE A 5 -13.02 -12.89 4.01
CA PHE A 5 -13.79 -11.65 3.88
C PHE A 5 -12.83 -10.49 3.63
N GLU A 6 -13.02 -9.76 2.56
CA GLU A 6 -12.27 -8.55 2.21
C GLU A 6 -13.21 -7.35 2.05
N ARG A 7 -12.83 -6.25 2.65
CA ARG A 7 -13.60 -5.00 2.60
C ARG A 7 -13.51 -4.31 1.25
N ASP A 8 -12.36 -4.38 0.61
CA ASP A 8 -12.15 -3.77 -0.70
C ASP A 8 -12.77 -4.65 -1.81
N ASP A 9 -12.87 -4.13 -3.01
CA ASP A 9 -13.45 -4.79 -4.18
C ASP A 9 -12.52 -5.85 -4.80
N ARG A 10 -11.22 -5.83 -4.43
CA ARG A 10 -10.22 -6.81 -4.87
C ARG A 10 -9.44 -7.36 -3.70
N ILE A 11 -9.03 -8.61 -3.84
CA ILE A 11 -8.20 -9.32 -2.85
C ILE A 11 -6.76 -8.84 -2.94
N GLY A 12 -6.04 -8.82 -1.82
CA GLY A 12 -4.60 -8.56 -1.78
C GLY A 12 -4.21 -7.39 -0.89
N GLY A 13 -5.16 -6.58 -0.40
CA GLY A 13 -4.89 -5.50 0.55
C GLY A 13 -3.81 -4.52 0.05
N LEU A 14 -2.73 -4.35 0.82
CA LEU A 14 -1.61 -3.48 0.42
C LEU A 14 -0.88 -3.97 -0.83
N LEU A 15 -0.80 -5.27 -1.10
CA LEU A 15 -0.21 -5.79 -2.33
C LEU A 15 -0.99 -5.33 -3.56
N MET A 16 -2.32 -5.30 -3.45
CA MET A 16 -3.20 -4.86 -4.54
C MET A 16 -3.19 -3.34 -4.70
N TYR A 17 -3.37 -2.59 -3.62
CA TYR A 17 -3.64 -1.15 -3.70
C TYR A 17 -2.56 -0.24 -3.12
N GLY A 18 -1.66 -0.76 -2.28
CA GLY A 18 -0.61 0.04 -1.64
C GLY A 18 0.72 0.01 -2.40
N ILE A 19 1.08 -1.14 -2.98
CA ILE A 19 2.32 -1.29 -3.76
C ILE A 19 2.02 -0.99 -5.23
N PRO A 20 2.71 -0.02 -5.86
CA PRO A 20 2.45 0.33 -7.26
C PRO A 20 2.90 -0.78 -8.24
N ASN A 21 2.30 -0.79 -9.44
CA ASN A 21 2.57 -1.80 -10.47
C ASN A 21 4.04 -1.88 -10.88
N MET A 22 4.78 -0.79 -10.80
CA MET A 22 6.21 -0.78 -11.09
C MET A 22 7.05 -1.66 -10.16
N LYS A 23 6.54 -1.98 -8.96
CA LYS A 23 7.18 -2.92 -8.02
C LYS A 23 6.50 -4.29 -8.00
N LEU A 24 5.18 -4.33 -8.16
CA LEU A 24 4.40 -5.56 -8.14
C LEU A 24 3.22 -5.46 -9.10
N GLU A 25 3.35 -6.09 -10.25
CA GLU A 25 2.27 -6.21 -11.21
C GLU A 25 1.11 -7.05 -10.65
N LYS A 26 -0.13 -6.61 -10.89
CA LYS A 26 -1.30 -7.19 -10.20
C LYS A 26 -1.68 -8.58 -10.69
N TRP A 27 -1.28 -8.96 -11.89
CA TRP A 27 -1.46 -10.33 -12.38
C TRP A 27 -0.78 -11.38 -11.48
N VAL A 28 0.31 -11.00 -10.78
CA VAL A 28 0.98 -11.90 -9.81
C VAL A 28 0.05 -12.21 -8.64
N ILE A 29 -0.72 -11.21 -8.18
CA ILE A 29 -1.69 -11.37 -7.10
C ILE A 29 -2.87 -12.20 -7.61
N ASP A 30 -3.40 -11.85 -8.79
CA ASP A 30 -4.54 -12.53 -9.39
C ASP A 30 -4.24 -14.01 -9.57
N ARG A 31 -3.07 -14.36 -10.11
CA ARG A 31 -2.60 -15.75 -10.24
C ARG A 31 -2.60 -16.49 -8.89
N LYS A 32 -2.16 -15.85 -7.81
CA LYS A 32 -2.15 -16.47 -6.47
C LYS A 32 -3.56 -16.66 -5.93
N VAL A 33 -4.43 -15.68 -6.14
CA VAL A 33 -5.84 -15.76 -5.73
C VAL A 33 -6.56 -16.87 -6.50
N ASP A 34 -6.30 -17.01 -7.79
CA ASP A 34 -6.92 -18.06 -8.62
C ASP A 34 -6.49 -19.45 -8.18
N ILE A 35 -5.21 -19.68 -7.88
CA ILE A 35 -4.71 -20.92 -7.30
C ILE A 35 -5.46 -21.24 -5.98
N MET A 36 -5.59 -20.26 -5.08
CA MET A 36 -6.33 -20.46 -3.81
C MET A 36 -7.80 -20.81 -4.04
N LYS A 37 -8.45 -20.20 -5.05
CA LYS A 37 -9.82 -20.56 -5.42
C LYS A 37 -9.92 -21.99 -5.93
N GLU A 38 -8.97 -22.43 -6.77
CA GLU A 38 -8.90 -23.83 -7.23
C GLU A 38 -8.68 -24.81 -6.08
N GLU A 39 -7.95 -24.39 -5.04
CA GLU A 39 -7.79 -25.15 -3.78
C GLU A 39 -9.03 -25.11 -2.88
N GLY A 40 -10.09 -24.42 -3.26
CA GLY A 40 -11.37 -24.36 -2.56
C GLY A 40 -11.49 -23.23 -1.54
N VAL A 41 -10.64 -22.20 -1.61
CA VAL A 41 -10.81 -20.98 -0.79
C VAL A 41 -11.89 -20.10 -1.41
N GLU A 42 -12.87 -19.75 -0.59
CA GLU A 42 -13.93 -18.80 -0.95
C GLU A 42 -13.54 -17.37 -0.60
N PHE A 43 -13.66 -16.43 -1.54
CA PHE A 43 -13.39 -15.01 -1.32
C PHE A 43 -14.68 -14.20 -1.43
N VAL A 44 -14.98 -13.42 -0.39
CA VAL A 44 -16.14 -12.53 -0.32
C VAL A 44 -15.63 -11.09 -0.21
N THR A 45 -15.65 -10.38 -1.32
CA THR A 45 -15.20 -8.98 -1.43
C THR A 45 -16.33 -8.00 -1.16
N GLY A 46 -15.99 -6.74 -0.87
CA GLY A 46 -16.95 -5.68 -0.58
C GLY A 46 -17.63 -5.81 0.77
N VAL A 47 -17.12 -6.66 1.67
CA VAL A 47 -17.73 -6.95 2.98
C VAL A 47 -16.85 -6.46 4.12
N ASN A 48 -17.31 -5.44 4.81
CA ASN A 48 -16.66 -4.89 5.99
C ASN A 48 -17.16 -5.61 7.26
N VAL A 49 -16.37 -6.54 7.77
CA VAL A 49 -16.68 -7.24 9.03
C VAL A 49 -16.73 -6.25 10.20
N GLY A 50 -17.77 -6.34 10.99
CA GLY A 50 -18.09 -5.39 12.07
C GLY A 50 -19.16 -4.36 11.67
N LYS A 51 -19.27 -4.05 10.36
CA LYS A 51 -20.30 -3.18 9.81
C LYS A 51 -21.38 -3.98 9.06
N ASP A 52 -20.98 -4.71 8.02
CA ASP A 52 -21.90 -5.42 7.13
C ASP A 52 -22.20 -6.84 7.66
N VAL A 53 -21.20 -7.46 8.29
CA VAL A 53 -21.32 -8.75 8.96
C VAL A 53 -20.86 -8.62 10.41
N LYS A 54 -21.71 -9.03 11.36
CA LYS A 54 -21.37 -9.00 12.79
C LYS A 54 -20.32 -10.07 13.12
N ALA A 55 -19.31 -9.71 13.92
CA ALA A 55 -18.26 -10.65 14.37
C ALA A 55 -18.86 -11.87 15.09
N ALA A 56 -19.91 -11.68 15.89
CA ALA A 56 -20.61 -12.77 16.57
C ALA A 56 -21.21 -13.82 15.60
N LYS A 57 -21.61 -13.40 14.38
CA LYS A 57 -22.06 -14.35 13.35
C LYS A 57 -20.91 -15.21 12.85
N LEU A 58 -19.74 -14.63 12.61
CA LEU A 58 -18.56 -15.37 12.17
C LEU A 58 -18.10 -16.38 13.24
N LEU A 59 -18.11 -15.98 14.51
CA LEU A 59 -17.77 -16.88 15.62
C LEU A 59 -18.76 -18.06 15.78
N LYS A 60 -19.99 -17.89 15.30
CA LYS A 60 -21.00 -18.96 15.31
C LYS A 60 -20.90 -19.87 14.08
N ASP A 61 -20.60 -19.29 12.93
CA ASP A 61 -20.69 -20.00 11.64
C ASP A 61 -19.38 -20.72 11.26
N TYR A 62 -18.26 -20.36 11.90
CA TYR A 62 -16.92 -20.88 11.61
C TYR A 62 -16.24 -21.47 12.85
N ASP A 63 -15.53 -22.58 12.69
CA ASP A 63 -14.78 -23.23 13.77
C ASP A 63 -13.60 -22.37 14.29
N ARG A 64 -13.01 -21.59 13.42
CA ARG A 64 -11.90 -20.69 13.74
C ARG A 64 -11.98 -19.40 12.93
N VAL A 65 -11.57 -18.29 13.53
CA VAL A 65 -11.49 -16.98 12.89
C VAL A 65 -10.08 -16.44 13.04
N ILE A 66 -9.47 -16.06 11.92
CA ILE A 66 -8.15 -15.45 11.87
C ILE A 66 -8.30 -13.96 11.50
N LEU A 67 -7.78 -13.08 12.33
CA LEU A 67 -7.77 -11.64 12.08
C LEU A 67 -6.50 -11.26 11.31
N ALA A 68 -6.64 -11.02 10.00
CA ALA A 68 -5.57 -10.62 9.09
C ALA A 68 -5.87 -9.25 8.44
N CYS A 69 -6.46 -8.33 9.20
CA CYS A 69 -7.03 -7.07 8.68
C CYS A 69 -6.01 -5.93 8.50
N GLY A 70 -4.73 -6.18 8.75
CA GLY A 70 -3.65 -5.19 8.58
C GLY A 70 -3.78 -3.99 9.53
N ALA A 71 -3.04 -2.92 9.23
CA ALA A 71 -3.04 -1.66 9.99
C ALA A 71 -3.37 -0.50 9.05
N LYS A 72 -4.53 0.14 9.26
CA LYS A 72 -5.02 1.22 8.38
C LYS A 72 -4.96 2.62 8.99
N ASN A 73 -4.73 2.73 10.29
CA ASN A 73 -4.55 4.03 10.93
C ASN A 73 -3.14 4.56 10.63
N PRO A 74 -3.00 5.58 9.79
CA PRO A 74 -1.70 6.12 9.47
C PRO A 74 -1.11 6.84 10.68
N ARG A 75 0.21 6.82 10.80
CA ARG A 75 0.91 7.76 11.68
C ARG A 75 0.82 9.13 11.05
N ASP A 76 0.49 10.14 11.85
CA ASP A 76 0.39 11.51 11.39
C ASP A 76 1.34 12.41 12.15
N ILE A 77 1.82 13.46 11.47
CA ILE A 77 2.68 14.48 12.08
C ILE A 77 1.80 15.59 12.67
N LYS A 78 2.09 15.96 13.92
CA LYS A 78 1.43 17.08 14.61
C LYS A 78 2.24 18.36 14.36
N THR A 79 1.99 18.99 13.21
CA THR A 79 2.69 20.24 12.83
C THR A 79 1.67 21.30 12.42
N PRO A 80 1.93 22.59 12.64
CA PRO A 80 1.11 23.65 12.12
C PRO A 80 0.92 23.55 10.61
N GLY A 81 -0.31 23.72 10.13
CA GLY A 81 -0.66 23.63 8.72
C GLY A 81 -0.91 22.20 8.21
N ARG A 82 -0.94 21.17 9.08
CA ARG A 82 -1.25 19.77 8.68
C ARG A 82 -2.62 19.64 7.98
N ASP A 83 -3.55 20.51 8.27
CA ASP A 83 -4.90 20.59 7.70
C ASP A 83 -4.97 21.34 6.36
N ALA A 84 -3.84 21.83 5.85
CA ALA A 84 -3.79 22.51 4.57
C ALA A 84 -4.17 21.56 3.41
N LYS A 85 -4.80 22.14 2.38
CA LYS A 85 -5.16 21.39 1.17
C LYS A 85 -3.91 20.89 0.44
N GLY A 86 -3.99 19.68 -0.09
CA GLY A 86 -2.89 19.07 -0.86
C GLY A 86 -1.95 18.20 -0.01
N ILE A 87 -2.26 18.00 1.26
CA ILE A 87 -1.52 17.08 2.13
C ILE A 87 -2.31 15.77 2.26
N TYR A 88 -1.71 14.68 1.81
CA TYR A 88 -2.34 13.36 1.72
C TYR A 88 -1.50 12.32 2.45
N PHE A 89 -2.15 11.27 2.95
CA PHE A 89 -1.45 10.07 3.37
C PHE A 89 -0.94 9.29 2.15
N ALA A 90 0.25 8.72 2.27
CA ALA A 90 0.88 7.97 1.19
C ALA A 90 0.01 6.83 0.65
N VAL A 91 -0.61 6.05 1.55
CA VAL A 91 -1.47 4.92 1.15
C VAL A 91 -2.72 5.38 0.41
N ASP A 92 -3.30 6.52 0.77
CA ASP A 92 -4.47 7.08 0.06
C ASP A 92 -4.09 7.52 -1.35
N PHE A 93 -2.92 8.17 -1.51
CA PHE A 93 -2.38 8.54 -2.81
C PHE A 93 -2.10 7.32 -3.70
N LEU A 94 -1.42 6.30 -3.16
CA LEU A 94 -1.07 5.08 -3.89
C LEU A 94 -2.32 4.26 -4.23
N LYS A 95 -3.25 4.11 -3.27
CA LYS A 95 -4.52 3.40 -3.48
C LYS A 95 -5.37 4.06 -4.57
N ALA A 96 -5.56 5.36 -4.50
CA ALA A 96 -6.35 6.09 -5.48
C ALA A 96 -5.76 5.93 -6.89
N THR A 97 -4.43 6.06 -7.02
CA THR A 97 -3.72 5.87 -8.29
C THR A 97 -3.89 4.45 -8.84
N THR A 98 -3.60 3.43 -8.01
CA THR A 98 -3.67 2.04 -8.46
C THR A 98 -5.10 1.64 -8.80
N LYS A 99 -6.09 2.09 -8.00
CA LYS A 99 -7.49 1.79 -8.28
C LYS A 99 -7.96 2.40 -9.59
N SER A 100 -7.69 3.67 -9.83
CA SER A 100 -8.03 4.35 -11.09
C SER A 100 -7.32 3.71 -12.29
N LEU A 101 -6.05 3.29 -12.11
CA LEU A 101 -5.31 2.57 -13.16
C LEU A 101 -5.99 1.24 -13.52
N LEU A 102 -6.39 0.44 -12.52
CA LEU A 102 -7.00 -0.86 -12.73
C LEU A 102 -8.45 -0.77 -13.24
N ASP A 103 -9.18 0.25 -12.83
CA ASP A 103 -10.59 0.40 -13.20
C ASP A 103 -10.78 1.06 -14.57
N SER A 104 -9.88 1.97 -14.96
CA SER A 104 -10.11 2.84 -16.13
C SER A 104 -8.87 3.23 -16.93
N ASP A 105 -7.69 2.70 -16.58
CA ASP A 105 -6.41 3.16 -17.16
C ASP A 105 -6.22 4.68 -16.94
N LEU A 106 -6.54 5.14 -15.72
CA LEU A 106 -6.52 6.54 -15.27
C LEU A 106 -7.49 7.48 -15.99
N LYS A 107 -8.39 6.97 -16.82
CA LYS A 107 -9.33 7.79 -17.63
C LYS A 107 -10.48 8.37 -16.81
N ASP A 108 -10.80 7.79 -15.66
CA ASP A 108 -11.84 8.28 -14.74
C ASP A 108 -11.41 9.52 -13.94
N ASN A 109 -10.12 9.85 -13.94
CA ASN A 109 -9.52 10.93 -13.16
C ASN A 109 -9.79 10.84 -11.63
N ASN A 110 -10.16 9.67 -11.12
CA ASN A 110 -10.45 9.43 -9.71
C ASN A 110 -9.19 9.15 -8.89
N TYR A 111 -8.14 9.93 -9.11
CA TYR A 111 -6.88 9.82 -8.38
C TYR A 111 -6.28 11.19 -8.05
N ILE A 112 -5.36 11.20 -7.10
CA ILE A 112 -4.64 12.41 -6.70
C ILE A 112 -3.51 12.66 -7.71
N SER A 113 -3.70 13.56 -8.65
CA SER A 113 -2.72 13.82 -9.71
C SER A 113 -1.56 14.69 -9.23
N ALA A 114 -0.33 14.22 -9.43
CA ALA A 114 0.90 14.97 -9.23
C ALA A 114 1.39 15.69 -10.51
N LYS A 115 0.67 15.58 -11.63
CA LYS A 115 1.08 16.15 -12.92
C LYS A 115 1.35 17.66 -12.83
N GLY A 116 2.57 18.07 -13.22
CA GLY A 116 3.00 19.46 -13.23
C GLY A 116 3.18 20.09 -11.84
N LYS A 117 3.09 19.30 -10.75
CA LYS A 117 3.21 19.81 -9.38
C LYS A 117 4.62 19.63 -8.83
N LYS A 118 5.00 20.50 -7.93
CA LYS A 118 6.17 20.32 -7.04
C LYS A 118 5.68 19.55 -5.82
N VAL A 119 6.21 18.35 -5.61
CA VAL A 119 5.76 17.42 -4.58
C VAL A 119 6.85 17.27 -3.52
N VAL A 120 6.45 17.28 -2.25
CA VAL A 120 7.30 16.94 -1.11
C VAL A 120 6.75 15.65 -0.49
N ILE A 121 7.63 14.68 -0.27
CA ILE A 121 7.31 13.41 0.39
C ILE A 121 8.05 13.38 1.72
N ILE A 122 7.33 13.13 2.80
CA ILE A 122 7.88 13.06 4.15
C ILE A 122 8.00 11.60 4.56
N GLY A 123 9.23 11.14 4.70
CA GLY A 123 9.61 9.76 5.02
C GLY A 123 10.43 9.10 3.93
N GLY A 124 11.54 8.46 4.30
CA GLY A 124 12.53 7.86 3.39
C GLY A 124 12.39 6.35 3.21
N GLY A 125 11.35 5.72 3.77
CA GLY A 125 11.14 4.27 3.64
C GLY A 125 10.52 3.85 2.30
N ASP A 126 10.30 2.55 2.12
CA ASP A 126 9.77 1.95 0.88
C ASP A 126 8.47 2.60 0.39
N THR A 127 7.54 2.91 1.31
CA THR A 127 6.30 3.62 0.96
C THR A 127 6.57 5.03 0.41
N GLY A 128 7.57 5.73 0.94
CA GLY A 128 8.01 7.02 0.42
C GLY A 128 8.57 6.90 -0.99
N ASN A 129 9.41 5.90 -1.26
CA ASN A 129 9.94 5.58 -2.58
C ASN A 129 8.83 5.25 -3.58
N ASP A 130 7.82 4.50 -3.16
CA ASP A 130 6.65 4.19 -3.99
C ASP A 130 5.90 5.46 -4.40
N CYS A 131 5.79 6.42 -3.48
CA CYS A 131 5.21 7.72 -3.78
C CYS A 131 6.10 8.54 -4.74
N VAL A 132 7.44 8.52 -4.58
CA VAL A 132 8.38 9.18 -5.51
C VAL A 132 8.18 8.64 -6.92
N GLY A 133 8.28 7.32 -7.09
CA GLY A 133 8.15 6.69 -8.40
C GLY A 133 6.76 6.93 -9.03
N THR A 134 5.71 6.95 -8.23
CA THR A 134 4.35 7.25 -8.70
C THR A 134 4.21 8.72 -9.12
N CYS A 135 4.74 9.67 -8.35
CA CYS A 135 4.74 11.09 -8.71
C CYS A 135 5.48 11.37 -10.01
N ILE A 136 6.64 10.73 -10.21
CA ILE A 136 7.41 10.84 -11.46
C ILE A 136 6.59 10.35 -12.65
N ARG A 137 5.92 9.20 -12.51
CA ARG A 137 5.06 8.63 -13.57
C ARG A 137 3.81 9.47 -13.85
N HIS A 138 3.34 10.23 -12.86
CA HIS A 138 2.28 11.23 -13.08
C HIS A 138 2.80 12.48 -13.83
N GLY A 139 4.10 12.64 -14.03
CA GLY A 139 4.68 13.83 -14.64
C GLY A 139 4.77 15.02 -13.68
N ALA A 140 5.16 14.78 -12.43
CA ALA A 140 5.43 15.87 -11.47
C ALA A 140 6.54 16.79 -11.98
N ALA A 141 6.45 18.08 -11.70
CA ALA A 141 7.48 19.07 -12.08
C ALA A 141 8.76 18.88 -11.24
N SER A 142 8.61 18.48 -9.97
CA SER A 142 9.71 18.05 -9.12
C SER A 142 9.17 17.18 -7.98
N VAL A 143 10.02 16.27 -7.48
CA VAL A 143 9.74 15.49 -6.29
C VAL A 143 10.93 15.62 -5.34
N THR A 144 10.64 16.00 -4.09
CA THR A 144 11.64 16.08 -3.01
C THR A 144 11.21 15.14 -1.90
N GLN A 145 12.08 14.20 -1.52
CA GLN A 145 11.83 13.30 -0.39
C GLN A 145 12.67 13.74 0.81
N LEU A 146 12.04 13.82 1.97
CA LEU A 146 12.67 14.19 3.23
C LEU A 146 12.77 12.97 4.13
N GLU A 147 13.99 12.69 4.60
CA GLU A 147 14.27 11.63 5.57
C GLU A 147 14.92 12.23 6.81
N MET A 148 14.46 11.86 7.99
CA MET A 148 15.00 12.34 9.26
C MET A 148 16.21 11.56 9.75
N MET A 149 16.37 10.33 9.25
CA MET A 149 17.52 9.49 9.59
C MET A 149 18.74 9.89 8.77
N PRO A 150 19.96 9.78 9.31
CA PRO A 150 21.17 9.98 8.52
C PRO A 150 21.23 8.97 7.36
N LYS A 151 21.93 9.34 6.28
CA LYS A 151 22.17 8.44 5.15
C LYS A 151 22.79 7.13 5.67
N ALA A 152 22.19 6.00 5.33
CA ALA A 152 22.74 4.70 5.65
C ALA A 152 24.12 4.50 4.94
N PRO A 153 25.03 3.67 5.50
CA PRO A 153 26.30 3.39 4.87
C PRO A 153 26.11 2.66 3.53
N ASP A 154 27.08 2.83 2.62
CA ASP A 154 27.02 2.17 1.30
C ASP A 154 27.34 0.69 1.39
N THR A 155 28.06 0.24 2.45
CA THR A 155 28.42 -1.16 2.73
C THR A 155 27.94 -1.56 4.12
N ARG A 156 27.77 -2.85 4.36
CA ARG A 156 27.35 -3.39 5.64
C ARG A 156 28.41 -3.09 6.72
N ALA A 157 27.97 -2.51 7.84
CA ALA A 157 28.82 -2.23 8.98
C ALA A 157 29.15 -3.52 9.79
N GLU A 158 30.20 -3.49 10.59
CA GLU A 158 30.62 -4.64 11.41
C GLU A 158 29.61 -5.02 12.48
N ASP A 159 28.87 -4.04 13.00
CA ASP A 159 27.80 -4.23 13.99
C ASP A 159 26.47 -4.70 13.38
N ASN A 160 26.44 -4.93 12.06
CA ASN A 160 25.29 -5.47 11.34
C ASN A 160 25.67 -6.69 10.51
N PRO A 161 26.15 -7.80 11.13
CA PRO A 161 26.61 -8.99 10.42
C PRO A 161 25.44 -9.77 9.78
N TRP A 162 25.77 -10.63 8.80
CA TRP A 162 24.84 -11.64 8.31
C TRP A 162 24.52 -12.63 9.47
N PRO A 163 23.27 -13.11 9.65
CA PRO A 163 22.13 -13.04 8.74
C PRO A 163 21.16 -11.86 8.98
N GLU A 164 21.54 -10.86 9.74
CA GLU A 164 20.66 -9.70 9.93
C GLU A 164 20.35 -9.00 8.61
N TRP A 165 19.21 -8.31 8.59
CA TRP A 165 18.84 -7.47 7.45
C TRP A 165 19.88 -6.36 7.24
N PRO A 166 20.41 -6.17 6.02
CA PRO A 166 21.46 -5.18 5.79
C PRO A 166 20.92 -3.75 5.93
N LYS A 167 21.50 -3.00 6.86
CA LYS A 167 21.24 -1.57 7.10
C LYS A 167 22.13 -0.71 6.21
N VAL A 168 21.99 -0.87 4.89
CA VAL A 168 22.78 -0.14 3.89
C VAL A 168 21.90 0.77 3.06
N CYS A 169 22.52 1.76 2.44
CA CYS A 169 21.83 2.63 1.49
C CYS A 169 21.35 1.79 0.30
N LYS A 170 20.05 1.83 0.04
CA LYS A 170 19.43 1.17 -1.12
C LYS A 170 19.08 2.23 -2.13
N THR A 171 19.34 1.95 -3.38
CA THR A 171 18.89 2.74 -4.51
C THR A 171 17.83 1.93 -5.24
N ASP A 172 16.60 2.45 -5.24
CA ASP A 172 15.50 1.92 -6.04
C ASP A 172 15.32 2.84 -7.25
N TYR A 173 15.27 2.31 -8.44
CA TYR A 173 15.10 2.95 -9.76
C TYR A 173 16.29 3.80 -10.24
#